data_27b88519d3a3bd61a9719c732cb9db6a
#
_entry.id   27b88519d3a3bd61a9719c732cb9db6a
#
_cell.length_a   1.000
_cell.length_b   1.000
_cell.length_c   1.000
_cell.angle_alpha   90.00
_cell.angle_beta   90.00
_cell.angle_gamma   90.00
#
_symmetry.space_group_name_H-M   'P 1'
#
loop_
_entity.id
_entity.type
_entity.pdbx_description
1 polymer ?
#
loop_
_entity_poly.entity_id
_entity_poly.type
_entity_poly.pdbx_seq_one_letter_code
_entity_poly.pdbx_strand_id
1 'polypeptide(L)'
;MAPETPTGASLRYKVGVTFLLIAEGISTIGSRMSFFAIPWLVLVTTQSPTKVGLVAFAEMLPYVLAGIFAGPLQDRIGNWRASIYSDVASAAAVAMLAFGSGMGFGVFLVLVAIAGGLRAVSDRSKQVLLKPLLDAGGIPYIRVTTAYDGIARSSVLVGAAVAGVAIASLGAVGALWLDAASFAVAAVLVLLLVPDPSRVARPPTAAAASADEAAKAEPKESYLRSLKVGFDYYRRDKLLRSVSMNLFLTNMFTQAIGVVIVPLWVYTVQGSALALGYVSTAFGLGAILGALVFTTLAPHLPRYPSVVVGFVVGGAPRLLVMALTDNLALVIVVTFIAGFSMCAVNPGIQAMMYHRIPDHMMARVAGISVAIMFGGLPLGGLVAGVAAQALGFSNAVLVLSLVYFVCTLVPVLRYPLWREFNDSTVPRKTRADASLPRTYKLARANAGPRATLRYSDGRWTVTARRGVRPITRRQTVEPKVALESLSQLKLPAVHDAVQAAVDGDRARFTVQAERLRDRLSRVQAVLASAGPRGGFSPVDR
;
A
#
# COMPACT_ATOMS: atom_id res chain seq x y z
N MET A 1 -16.71 22.22 27.69
CA MET A 1 -18.07 22.13 27.13
C MET A 1 -17.89 22.00 25.63
N ALA A 2 -17.92 20.76 25.08
CA ALA A 2 -17.82 20.50 23.63
C ALA A 2 -19.18 20.90 23.02
N PRO A 3 -19.21 21.55 21.84
CA PRO A 3 -20.47 21.85 21.17
C PRO A 3 -21.11 20.55 20.73
N GLU A 4 -22.29 20.25 21.24
CA GLU A 4 -23.14 19.17 20.80
C GLU A 4 -23.51 19.41 19.33
N THR A 5 -22.95 18.60 18.45
CA THR A 5 -23.40 18.54 17.05
C THR A 5 -24.83 18.00 17.01
N PRO A 6 -25.74 18.57 16.20
CA PRO A 6 -27.12 18.12 16.16
C PRO A 6 -27.17 16.63 15.76
N THR A 7 -27.84 15.83 16.58
CA THR A 7 -27.96 14.37 16.50
C THR A 7 -28.35 13.84 15.10
N GLY A 8 -29.10 14.61 14.33
CA GLY A 8 -29.52 14.25 12.97
C GLY A 8 -28.41 14.35 11.90
N ALA A 9 -27.48 15.27 12.02
CA ALA A 9 -26.35 15.39 11.08
C ALA A 9 -25.40 14.20 11.21
N SER A 10 -25.08 13.77 12.43
CA SER A 10 -24.23 12.60 12.70
C SER A 10 -24.83 11.31 12.09
N LEU A 11 -26.16 11.12 12.20
CA LEU A 11 -26.82 9.95 11.63
C LEU A 11 -26.73 9.91 10.10
N ARG A 12 -26.91 11.04 9.42
CA ARG A 12 -26.81 11.15 7.95
C ARG A 12 -25.43 10.74 7.44
N TYR A 13 -24.36 11.15 8.12
CA TYR A 13 -22.98 10.76 7.73
C TYR A 13 -22.69 9.29 8.03
N LYS A 14 -23.21 8.74 9.13
CA LYS A 14 -23.09 7.30 9.44
C LYS A 14 -23.76 6.45 8.35
N VAL A 15 -24.97 6.82 7.96
CA VAL A 15 -25.69 6.20 6.84
C VAL A 15 -24.91 6.34 5.54
N GLY A 16 -24.39 7.54 5.23
CA GLY A 16 -23.57 7.80 4.04
C GLY A 16 -22.31 6.93 3.97
N VAL A 17 -21.58 6.76 5.07
CA VAL A 17 -20.41 5.87 5.12
C VAL A 17 -20.82 4.41 4.88
N THR A 18 -21.92 3.94 5.46
CA THR A 18 -22.41 2.57 5.25
C THR A 18 -22.74 2.33 3.77
N PHE A 19 -23.47 3.25 3.14
CA PHE A 19 -23.82 3.12 1.72
C PHE A 19 -22.62 3.30 0.78
N LEU A 20 -21.63 4.10 1.15
CA LEU A 20 -20.37 4.18 0.41
C LEU A 20 -19.63 2.84 0.43
N LEU A 21 -19.58 2.16 1.59
CA LEU A 21 -18.98 0.83 1.72
C LEU A 21 -19.75 -0.23 0.93
N ILE A 22 -21.08 -0.17 0.92
CA ILE A 22 -21.92 -1.07 0.13
C ILE A 22 -21.70 -0.83 -1.37
N ALA A 23 -21.69 0.43 -1.82
CA ALA A 23 -21.42 0.80 -3.21
C ALA A 23 -20.05 0.30 -3.67
N GLU A 24 -19.01 0.46 -2.83
CA GLU A 24 -17.68 -0.05 -3.09
C GLU A 24 -17.66 -1.58 -3.19
N GLY A 25 -18.34 -2.28 -2.28
CA GLY A 25 -18.45 -3.74 -2.31
C GLY A 25 -19.13 -4.26 -3.58
N ILE A 26 -20.25 -3.67 -3.98
CA ILE A 26 -20.99 -4.03 -5.19
C ILE A 26 -20.13 -3.77 -6.44
N SER A 27 -19.56 -2.59 -6.55
CA SER A 27 -18.70 -2.20 -7.69
C SER A 27 -17.44 -3.08 -7.78
N THR A 28 -16.82 -3.42 -6.65
CA THR A 28 -15.62 -4.28 -6.64
C THR A 28 -15.96 -5.72 -7.02
N ILE A 29 -17.09 -6.27 -6.56
CA ILE A 29 -17.55 -7.61 -6.97
C ILE A 29 -17.84 -7.63 -8.46
N GLY A 30 -18.55 -6.62 -8.98
CA GLY A 30 -18.82 -6.47 -10.41
C GLY A 30 -17.53 -6.40 -11.24
N SER A 31 -16.59 -5.57 -10.83
CA SER A 31 -15.28 -5.46 -11.50
C SER A 31 -14.50 -6.78 -11.51
N ARG A 32 -14.71 -7.68 -10.54
CA ARG A 32 -14.15 -9.03 -10.58
C ARG A 32 -14.80 -9.90 -11.65
N MET A 33 -16.10 -9.67 -11.93
CA MET A 33 -16.74 -10.37 -13.07
C MET A 33 -16.10 -9.96 -14.39
N SER A 34 -15.93 -8.67 -14.66
CA SER A 34 -15.26 -8.19 -15.87
C SER A 34 -13.81 -8.65 -15.95
N PHE A 35 -13.07 -8.65 -14.84
CA PHE A 35 -11.69 -9.14 -14.76
C PHE A 35 -11.52 -10.56 -15.31
N PHE A 36 -12.51 -11.45 -15.13
CA PHE A 36 -12.52 -12.80 -15.66
C PHE A 36 -13.28 -12.91 -16.98
N ALA A 37 -14.39 -12.19 -17.14
CA ALA A 37 -15.26 -12.28 -18.31
C ALA A 37 -14.60 -11.71 -19.57
N ILE A 38 -13.86 -10.61 -19.48
CA ILE A 38 -13.19 -9.98 -20.63
C ILE A 38 -12.13 -10.92 -21.25
N PRO A 39 -11.15 -11.44 -20.48
CA PRO A 39 -10.19 -12.42 -20.99
C PRO A 39 -10.86 -13.69 -21.54
N TRP A 40 -11.88 -14.20 -20.83
CA TRP A 40 -12.65 -15.37 -21.28
C TRP A 40 -13.35 -15.12 -22.60
N LEU A 41 -14.03 -13.99 -22.75
CA LEU A 41 -14.71 -13.59 -23.98
C LEU A 41 -13.74 -13.53 -25.16
N VAL A 42 -12.61 -12.86 -24.96
CA VAL A 42 -11.58 -12.73 -26.01
C VAL A 42 -10.97 -14.10 -26.36
N LEU A 43 -10.76 -14.96 -25.36
CA LEU A 43 -10.23 -16.30 -25.59
C LEU A 43 -11.18 -17.16 -26.42
N VAL A 44 -12.47 -17.21 -26.05
CA VAL A 44 -13.48 -18.01 -26.75
C VAL A 44 -13.75 -17.50 -28.16
N THR A 45 -13.75 -16.17 -28.35
CA THR A 45 -14.07 -15.58 -29.66
C THR A 45 -12.88 -15.55 -30.62
N THR A 46 -11.66 -15.38 -30.11
CA THR A 46 -10.47 -15.20 -30.97
C THR A 46 -9.49 -16.35 -30.95
N GLN A 47 -9.59 -17.26 -29.97
CA GLN A 47 -8.67 -18.37 -29.72
C GLN A 47 -7.19 -17.97 -29.70
N SER A 48 -6.91 -16.69 -29.36
CA SER A 48 -5.57 -16.11 -29.36
C SER A 48 -5.13 -15.68 -27.97
N PRO A 49 -4.20 -16.40 -27.33
CA PRO A 49 -3.60 -16.00 -26.06
C PRO A 49 -2.95 -14.62 -26.09
N THR A 50 -2.34 -14.25 -27.22
CA THR A 50 -1.75 -12.90 -27.38
C THR A 50 -2.81 -11.81 -27.30
N LYS A 51 -3.99 -11.98 -27.90
CA LYS A 51 -5.07 -11.01 -27.82
C LYS A 51 -5.60 -10.89 -26.40
N VAL A 52 -5.70 -12.00 -25.65
CA VAL A 52 -6.03 -11.99 -24.22
C VAL A 52 -5.01 -11.18 -23.42
N GLY A 53 -3.73 -11.42 -23.67
CA GLY A 53 -2.65 -10.68 -23.02
C GLY A 53 -2.66 -9.18 -23.35
N LEU A 54 -2.96 -8.83 -24.60
CA LEU A 54 -3.06 -7.43 -25.04
C LEU A 54 -4.25 -6.69 -24.39
N VAL A 55 -5.37 -7.38 -24.24
CA VAL A 55 -6.55 -6.83 -23.53
C VAL A 55 -6.25 -6.63 -22.06
N ALA A 56 -5.58 -7.57 -21.41
CA ALA A 56 -5.13 -7.40 -20.03
C ALA A 56 -4.16 -6.22 -19.86
N PHE A 57 -3.25 -6.04 -20.79
CA PHE A 57 -2.36 -4.88 -20.82
C PHE A 57 -3.12 -3.57 -21.00
N ALA A 58 -4.06 -3.53 -21.94
CA ALA A 58 -4.89 -2.36 -22.23
C ALA A 58 -5.79 -1.98 -21.05
N GLU A 59 -6.26 -2.93 -20.24
CA GLU A 59 -7.02 -2.66 -19.01
C GLU A 59 -6.11 -2.13 -17.89
N MET A 60 -5.00 -2.82 -17.62
CA MET A 60 -4.17 -2.55 -16.46
C MET A 60 -3.28 -1.32 -16.61
N LEU A 61 -2.81 -0.99 -17.81
CA LEU A 61 -1.94 0.16 -18.01
C LEU A 61 -2.65 1.48 -17.68
N PRO A 62 -3.83 1.79 -18.23
CA PRO A 62 -4.58 2.99 -17.85
C PRO A 62 -5.02 2.96 -16.38
N TYR A 63 -5.37 1.79 -15.83
CA TYR A 63 -5.70 1.64 -14.41
C TYR A 63 -4.54 2.10 -13.52
N VAL A 64 -3.31 1.62 -13.76
CA VAL A 64 -2.12 2.00 -12.99
C VAL A 64 -1.78 3.48 -13.19
N LEU A 65 -1.82 3.97 -14.44
CA LEU A 65 -1.52 5.36 -14.75
C LEU A 65 -2.55 6.33 -14.13
N ALA A 66 -3.84 6.02 -14.24
CA ALA A 66 -4.89 6.83 -13.62
C ALA A 66 -4.78 6.82 -12.09
N GLY A 67 -4.45 5.68 -11.47
CA GLY A 67 -4.19 5.59 -10.03
C GLY A 67 -3.06 6.53 -9.55
N ILE A 68 -2.07 6.82 -10.42
CA ILE A 68 -0.95 7.70 -10.10
C ILE A 68 -1.28 9.17 -10.43
N PHE A 69 -1.91 9.43 -11.58
CA PHE A 69 -2.01 10.78 -12.16
C PHE A 69 -3.39 11.43 -12.02
N ALA A 70 -4.45 10.68 -11.66
CA ALA A 70 -5.80 11.24 -11.57
C ALA A 70 -6.03 12.17 -10.36
N GLY A 71 -5.13 12.20 -9.37
CA GLY A 71 -5.28 13.04 -8.17
C GLY A 71 -5.60 14.50 -8.47
N PRO A 72 -4.82 15.23 -9.28
CA PRO A 72 -5.10 16.64 -9.60
C PRO A 72 -6.44 16.88 -10.29
N LEU A 73 -6.94 15.91 -11.07
CA LEU A 73 -8.25 15.98 -11.71
C LEU A 73 -9.37 15.78 -10.67
N GLN A 74 -9.19 14.82 -9.78
CA GLN A 74 -10.11 14.54 -8.68
C GLN A 74 -10.21 15.72 -7.70
N ASP A 75 -9.10 16.40 -7.42
CA ASP A 75 -9.07 17.59 -6.57
C ASP A 75 -9.86 18.77 -7.18
N ARG A 76 -9.85 18.92 -8.52
CA ARG A 76 -10.60 19.96 -9.24
C ARG A 76 -12.10 19.69 -9.31
N ILE A 77 -12.49 18.43 -9.59
CA ILE A 77 -13.90 18.04 -9.79
C ILE A 77 -14.57 17.80 -8.43
N GLY A 78 -13.80 17.41 -7.42
CA GLY A 78 -14.27 16.93 -6.13
C GLY A 78 -14.52 15.41 -6.14
N ASN A 79 -14.06 14.72 -5.10
CA ASN A 79 -14.08 13.25 -5.06
C ASN A 79 -15.50 12.66 -5.12
N TRP A 80 -16.51 13.36 -4.57
CA TRP A 80 -17.90 12.91 -4.62
C TRP A 80 -18.42 12.87 -6.07
N ARG A 81 -18.21 13.95 -6.84
CA ARG A 81 -18.63 14.01 -8.26
C ARG A 81 -17.78 13.08 -9.13
N ALA A 82 -16.46 13.02 -8.85
CA ALA A 82 -15.55 12.16 -9.59
C ALA A 82 -15.92 10.68 -9.46
N SER A 83 -16.35 10.20 -8.26
CA SER A 83 -16.81 8.83 -8.09
C SER A 83 -18.07 8.52 -8.89
N ILE A 84 -19.06 9.43 -8.89
CA ILE A 84 -20.31 9.22 -9.62
C ILE A 84 -20.06 9.22 -11.13
N TYR A 85 -19.36 10.24 -11.65
CA TYR A 85 -19.10 10.35 -13.09
C TYR A 85 -18.27 9.18 -13.61
N SER A 86 -17.27 8.74 -12.85
CA SER A 86 -16.47 7.59 -13.26
C SER A 86 -17.25 6.28 -13.18
N ASP A 87 -18.13 6.07 -12.20
CA ASP A 87 -18.99 4.89 -12.14
C ASP A 87 -20.01 4.87 -13.31
N VAL A 88 -20.66 6.00 -13.61
CA VAL A 88 -21.58 6.10 -14.76
C VAL A 88 -20.85 5.85 -16.08
N ALA A 89 -19.67 6.46 -16.26
CA ALA A 89 -18.88 6.26 -17.46
C ALA A 89 -18.34 4.82 -17.57
N SER A 90 -17.98 4.18 -16.43
CA SER A 90 -17.59 2.77 -16.39
C SER A 90 -18.77 1.86 -16.76
N ALA A 91 -19.96 2.12 -16.22
CA ALA A 91 -21.17 1.38 -16.59
C ALA A 91 -21.42 1.45 -18.10
N ALA A 92 -21.33 2.64 -18.70
CA ALA A 92 -21.48 2.82 -20.14
C ALA A 92 -20.39 2.11 -20.95
N ALA A 93 -19.11 2.22 -20.54
CA ALA A 93 -18.00 1.56 -21.23
C ALA A 93 -18.11 0.04 -21.19
N VAL A 94 -18.47 -0.54 -20.03
CA VAL A 94 -18.64 -2.00 -19.88
C VAL A 94 -19.91 -2.47 -20.62
N ALA A 95 -21.00 -1.71 -20.61
CA ALA A 95 -22.19 -2.01 -21.41
C ALA A 95 -21.85 -2.00 -22.92
N MET A 96 -21.06 -1.04 -23.40
CA MET A 96 -20.58 -1.02 -24.79
C MET A 96 -19.71 -2.25 -25.12
N LEU A 97 -18.87 -2.72 -24.19
CA LEU A 97 -18.12 -3.97 -24.36
C LEU A 97 -19.06 -5.17 -24.48
N ALA A 98 -20.17 -5.21 -23.73
CA ALA A 98 -21.15 -6.28 -23.79
C ALA A 98 -21.94 -6.30 -25.12
N PHE A 99 -22.22 -5.14 -25.72
CA PHE A 99 -22.79 -5.05 -27.07
C PHE A 99 -21.81 -5.41 -28.18
N GLY A 100 -20.51 -5.42 -27.89
CA GLY A 100 -19.42 -5.37 -28.86
C GLY A 100 -19.10 -6.65 -29.62
N SER A 101 -19.96 -7.68 -29.66
CA SER A 101 -19.73 -8.93 -30.41
C SER A 101 -19.52 -8.74 -31.93
N GLY A 102 -19.73 -7.53 -32.47
CA GLY A 102 -19.46 -7.15 -33.88
C GLY A 102 -18.41 -6.05 -34.05
N MET A 103 -17.86 -5.50 -32.97
CA MET A 103 -16.85 -4.43 -33.05
C MET A 103 -15.47 -4.99 -33.40
N GLY A 104 -14.71 -4.28 -34.22
CA GLY A 104 -13.32 -4.62 -34.50
C GLY A 104 -12.50 -4.66 -33.20
N PHE A 105 -11.53 -5.59 -33.11
CA PHE A 105 -10.69 -5.81 -31.93
C PHE A 105 -10.01 -4.53 -31.41
N GLY A 106 -9.66 -3.58 -32.30
CA GLY A 106 -9.07 -2.30 -31.92
C GLY A 106 -10.02 -1.44 -31.09
N VAL A 107 -11.31 -1.35 -31.48
CA VAL A 107 -12.34 -0.59 -30.73
C VAL A 107 -12.59 -1.24 -29.37
N PHE A 108 -12.68 -2.58 -29.34
CA PHE A 108 -12.78 -3.34 -28.10
C PHE A 108 -11.63 -3.02 -27.13
N LEU A 109 -10.40 -2.97 -27.63
CA LEU A 109 -9.20 -2.67 -26.86
C LEU A 109 -9.23 -1.26 -26.26
N VAL A 110 -9.69 -0.27 -27.04
CA VAL A 110 -9.84 1.12 -26.58
C VAL A 110 -10.90 1.21 -25.47
N LEU A 111 -12.03 0.53 -25.62
CA LEU A 111 -13.09 0.52 -24.60
C LEU A 111 -12.62 -0.12 -23.30
N VAL A 112 -11.87 -1.22 -23.38
CA VAL A 112 -11.25 -1.87 -22.21
C VAL A 112 -10.26 -0.91 -21.51
N ALA A 113 -9.45 -0.19 -22.28
CA ALA A 113 -8.53 0.80 -21.74
C ALA A 113 -9.25 1.95 -21.01
N ILE A 114 -10.33 2.44 -21.60
CA ILE A 114 -11.19 3.48 -20.98
C ILE A 114 -11.81 2.94 -19.69
N ALA A 115 -12.41 1.75 -19.72
CA ALA A 115 -13.02 1.14 -18.54
C ALA A 115 -12.00 0.95 -17.40
N GLY A 116 -10.79 0.48 -17.71
CA GLY A 116 -9.70 0.34 -16.73
C GLY A 116 -9.30 1.66 -16.08
N GLY A 117 -9.12 2.72 -16.87
CA GLY A 117 -8.80 4.06 -16.37
C GLY A 117 -9.91 4.67 -15.51
N LEU A 118 -11.16 4.57 -15.94
CA LEU A 118 -12.32 5.05 -15.18
C LEU A 118 -12.49 4.34 -13.84
N ARG A 119 -12.31 3.02 -13.83
CA ARG A 119 -12.34 2.21 -12.60
C ARG A 119 -11.31 2.70 -11.59
N ALA A 120 -10.07 2.97 -11.99
CA ALA A 120 -9.05 3.49 -11.09
C ALA A 120 -9.43 4.85 -10.48
N VAL A 121 -10.07 5.72 -11.27
CA VAL A 121 -10.59 7.02 -10.78
C VAL A 121 -11.70 6.81 -9.76
N SER A 122 -12.65 5.90 -10.02
CA SER A 122 -13.74 5.58 -9.10
C SER A 122 -13.24 5.04 -7.77
N ASP A 123 -12.43 3.96 -7.80
CA ASP A 123 -11.88 3.31 -6.60
C ASP A 123 -11.14 4.32 -5.72
N ARG A 124 -10.29 5.15 -6.34
CA ARG A 124 -9.54 6.18 -5.64
C ARG A 124 -10.42 7.26 -5.04
N SER A 125 -11.41 7.73 -5.79
CA SER A 125 -12.35 8.77 -5.34
C SER A 125 -13.15 8.32 -4.13
N LYS A 126 -13.69 7.09 -4.13
CA LYS A 126 -14.41 6.50 -3.01
C LYS A 126 -13.52 6.34 -1.78
N GLN A 127 -12.28 5.90 -1.95
CA GLN A 127 -11.31 5.77 -0.85
C GLN A 127 -11.00 7.12 -0.19
N VAL A 128 -10.76 8.18 -1.00
CA VAL A 128 -10.48 9.52 -0.49
C VAL A 128 -11.71 10.14 0.18
N LEU A 129 -12.91 9.84 -0.32
CA LEU A 129 -14.18 10.33 0.20
C LEU A 129 -14.48 9.82 1.63
N LEU A 130 -13.93 8.69 2.05
CA LEU A 130 -14.11 8.15 3.40
C LEU A 130 -13.68 9.13 4.49
N LYS A 131 -12.51 9.75 4.38
CA LYS A 131 -11.97 10.61 5.44
C LYS A 131 -12.89 11.79 5.81
N PRO A 132 -13.32 12.65 4.86
CA PRO A 132 -14.20 13.77 5.19
C PRO A 132 -15.56 13.33 5.75
N LEU A 133 -16.09 12.17 5.32
CA LEU A 133 -17.35 11.64 5.85
C LEU A 133 -17.19 11.13 7.30
N LEU A 134 -16.05 10.51 7.63
CA LEU A 134 -15.73 10.05 8.97
C LEU A 134 -15.54 11.22 9.94
N ASP A 135 -14.80 12.25 9.51
CA ASP A 135 -14.56 13.46 10.29
C ASP A 135 -15.90 14.18 10.59
N ALA A 136 -16.79 14.28 9.59
CA ALA A 136 -18.11 14.90 9.75
C ALA A 136 -19.07 14.07 10.61
N GLY A 137 -18.96 12.75 10.56
CA GLY A 137 -19.81 11.81 11.33
C GLY A 137 -19.32 11.50 12.74
N GLY A 138 -18.12 11.94 13.13
CA GLY A 138 -17.49 11.57 14.40
C GLY A 138 -17.24 10.05 14.52
N ILE A 139 -16.98 9.36 13.39
CA ILE A 139 -16.86 7.92 13.35
C ILE A 139 -15.40 7.51 13.55
N PRO A 140 -15.09 6.53 14.42
CA PRO A 140 -13.73 6.05 14.61
C PRO A 140 -13.12 5.51 13.30
N TYR A 141 -12.04 6.13 12.85
CA TYR A 141 -11.37 5.85 11.57
C TYR A 141 -11.00 4.36 11.43
N ILE A 142 -10.47 3.78 12.51
CA ILE A 142 -10.00 2.39 12.50
C ILE A 142 -11.11 1.37 12.14
N ARG A 143 -12.34 1.59 12.61
CA ARG A 143 -13.46 0.66 12.34
C ARG A 143 -13.82 0.63 10.86
N VAL A 144 -13.84 1.77 10.22
CA VAL A 144 -14.28 1.90 8.83
C VAL A 144 -13.18 1.49 7.86
N THR A 145 -11.91 1.84 8.15
CA THR A 145 -10.77 1.36 7.32
C THR A 145 -10.63 -0.16 7.40
N THR A 146 -10.87 -0.76 8.59
CA THR A 146 -10.89 -2.22 8.72
C THR A 146 -12.05 -2.85 7.93
N ALA A 147 -13.24 -2.23 7.97
CA ALA A 147 -14.39 -2.70 7.17
C ALA A 147 -14.12 -2.57 5.66
N TYR A 148 -13.53 -1.44 5.21
CA TYR A 148 -13.13 -1.22 3.82
C TYR A 148 -12.14 -2.30 3.33
N ASP A 149 -11.10 -2.58 4.11
CA ASP A 149 -10.13 -3.65 3.83
C ASP A 149 -10.80 -5.03 3.81
N GLY A 150 -11.73 -5.28 4.73
CA GLY A 150 -12.52 -6.50 4.78
C GLY A 150 -13.37 -6.68 3.52
N ILE A 151 -14.06 -5.64 3.06
CA ILE A 151 -14.85 -5.63 1.82
C ILE A 151 -13.94 -5.90 0.62
N ALA A 152 -12.81 -5.22 0.50
CA ALA A 152 -11.87 -5.41 -0.60
C ALA A 152 -11.38 -6.86 -0.69
N ARG A 153 -11.03 -7.49 0.43
CA ARG A 153 -10.59 -8.90 0.49
C ARG A 153 -11.71 -9.88 0.20
N SER A 154 -12.89 -9.64 0.80
CA SER A 154 -14.08 -10.47 0.57
C SER A 154 -14.56 -10.40 -0.87
N SER A 155 -14.45 -9.22 -1.51
CA SER A 155 -14.80 -9.03 -2.92
C SER A 155 -13.91 -9.83 -3.87
N VAL A 156 -12.64 -10.07 -3.52
CA VAL A 156 -11.76 -10.96 -4.30
C VAL A 156 -12.28 -12.39 -4.26
N LEU A 157 -12.68 -12.88 -3.08
CA LEU A 157 -13.19 -14.24 -2.90
C LEU A 157 -14.56 -14.42 -3.55
N VAL A 158 -15.52 -13.60 -3.11
CA VAL A 158 -16.92 -13.66 -3.55
C VAL A 158 -17.02 -13.32 -5.04
N GLY A 159 -16.29 -12.30 -5.49
CA GLY A 159 -16.29 -11.86 -6.88
C GLY A 159 -15.77 -12.94 -7.84
N ALA A 160 -14.75 -13.71 -7.44
CA ALA A 160 -14.25 -14.82 -8.26
C ALA A 160 -15.27 -15.96 -8.38
N ALA A 161 -15.94 -16.33 -7.27
CA ALA A 161 -17.00 -17.34 -7.27
C ALA A 161 -18.19 -16.91 -8.12
N VAL A 162 -18.67 -15.68 -7.90
CA VAL A 162 -19.80 -15.09 -8.65
C VAL A 162 -19.45 -14.96 -10.15
N ALA A 163 -18.22 -14.55 -10.48
CA ALA A 163 -17.75 -14.48 -11.88
C ALA A 163 -17.80 -15.85 -12.56
N GLY A 164 -17.30 -16.91 -11.91
CA GLY A 164 -17.34 -18.27 -12.46
C GLY A 164 -18.77 -18.75 -12.73
N VAL A 165 -19.69 -18.54 -11.78
CA VAL A 165 -21.11 -18.88 -11.94
C VAL A 165 -21.77 -18.01 -13.02
N ALA A 166 -21.55 -16.70 -13.01
CA ALA A 166 -22.13 -15.78 -13.99
C ALA A 166 -21.68 -16.13 -15.43
N ILE A 167 -20.39 -16.40 -15.63
CA ILE A 167 -19.86 -16.78 -16.94
C ILE A 167 -20.42 -18.15 -17.37
N ALA A 168 -20.55 -19.11 -16.47
CA ALA A 168 -21.08 -20.43 -16.78
C ALA A 168 -22.59 -20.43 -17.11
N SER A 169 -23.39 -19.57 -16.43
CA SER A 169 -24.85 -19.55 -16.56
C SER A 169 -25.36 -18.53 -17.59
N LEU A 170 -24.73 -17.35 -17.66
CA LEU A 170 -25.16 -16.23 -18.51
C LEU A 170 -24.19 -15.94 -19.66
N GLY A 171 -23.06 -16.68 -19.71
CA GLY A 171 -21.96 -16.38 -20.61
C GLY A 171 -21.14 -15.15 -20.20
N ALA A 172 -20.02 -14.91 -20.89
CA ALA A 172 -19.15 -13.78 -20.59
C ALA A 172 -19.85 -12.42 -20.79
N VAL A 173 -20.70 -12.32 -21.82
CA VAL A 173 -21.49 -11.09 -22.11
C VAL A 173 -22.48 -10.82 -20.99
N GLY A 174 -23.17 -11.84 -20.48
CA GLY A 174 -24.06 -11.67 -19.32
C GLY A 174 -23.34 -11.21 -18.07
N ALA A 175 -22.12 -11.72 -17.81
CA ALA A 175 -21.27 -11.25 -16.70
C ALA A 175 -20.87 -9.77 -16.86
N LEU A 176 -20.59 -9.30 -18.08
CA LEU A 176 -20.33 -7.88 -18.36
C LEU A 176 -21.56 -7.01 -18.09
N TRP A 177 -22.77 -7.47 -18.44
CA TRP A 177 -23.99 -6.75 -18.10
C TRP A 177 -24.21 -6.61 -16.60
N LEU A 178 -23.91 -7.67 -15.82
CA LEU A 178 -23.97 -7.61 -14.37
C LEU A 178 -22.96 -6.61 -13.79
N ASP A 179 -21.76 -6.53 -14.36
CA ASP A 179 -20.77 -5.53 -13.94
C ASP A 179 -21.22 -4.11 -14.30
N ALA A 180 -21.70 -3.87 -15.52
CA ALA A 180 -22.26 -2.58 -15.90
C ALA A 180 -23.40 -2.14 -14.97
N ALA A 181 -24.29 -3.07 -14.60
CA ALA A 181 -25.33 -2.82 -13.62
C ALA A 181 -24.77 -2.51 -12.23
N SER A 182 -23.70 -3.18 -11.81
CA SER A 182 -23.04 -2.94 -10.52
C SER A 182 -22.50 -1.52 -10.40
N PHE A 183 -21.86 -1.01 -11.45
CA PHE A 183 -21.39 0.38 -11.51
C PHE A 183 -22.57 1.37 -11.50
N ALA A 184 -23.64 1.10 -12.23
CA ALA A 184 -24.84 1.95 -12.24
C ALA A 184 -25.47 2.01 -10.83
N VAL A 185 -25.61 0.86 -10.16
CA VAL A 185 -26.12 0.78 -8.78
C VAL A 185 -25.19 1.53 -7.83
N ALA A 186 -23.87 1.37 -7.94
CA ALA A 186 -22.92 2.08 -7.11
C ALA A 186 -23.02 3.61 -7.29
N ALA A 187 -23.13 4.09 -8.53
CA ALA A 187 -23.34 5.52 -8.83
C ALA A 187 -24.63 6.06 -8.19
N VAL A 188 -25.74 5.33 -8.30
CA VAL A 188 -27.03 5.70 -7.71
C VAL A 188 -26.96 5.73 -6.19
N LEU A 189 -26.34 4.72 -5.56
CA LEU A 189 -26.16 4.69 -4.11
C LEU A 189 -25.34 5.89 -3.61
N VAL A 190 -24.23 6.21 -4.30
CA VAL A 190 -23.43 7.37 -3.93
C VAL A 190 -24.17 8.67 -4.14
N LEU A 191 -24.88 8.82 -5.27
CA LEU A 191 -25.65 10.02 -5.60
C LEU A 191 -26.77 10.33 -4.59
N LEU A 192 -27.54 9.28 -4.20
CA LEU A 192 -28.75 9.46 -3.38
C LEU A 192 -28.47 9.40 -1.87
N LEU A 193 -27.54 8.57 -1.44
CA LEU A 193 -27.40 8.19 -0.04
C LEU A 193 -26.08 8.66 0.61
N VAL A 194 -25.08 9.02 -0.20
CA VAL A 194 -23.81 9.55 0.32
C VAL A 194 -23.85 11.07 0.27
N PRO A 195 -23.82 11.77 1.42
CA PRO A 195 -23.84 13.22 1.44
C PRO A 195 -22.55 13.78 0.83
N ASP A 196 -22.68 14.83 0.02
CA ASP A 196 -21.53 15.56 -0.52
C ASP A 196 -20.85 16.35 0.60
N PRO A 197 -19.63 15.97 1.02
CA PRO A 197 -18.96 16.65 2.12
C PRO A 197 -18.51 18.08 1.77
N SER A 198 -18.47 18.45 0.50
CA SER A 198 -18.14 19.82 0.07
C SER A 198 -19.24 20.84 0.41
N ARG A 199 -20.48 20.37 0.64
CA ARG A 199 -21.62 21.22 1.02
C ARG A 199 -21.67 21.55 2.50
N VAL A 200 -20.85 20.91 3.32
CA VAL A 200 -20.69 21.25 4.73
C VAL A 200 -19.64 22.34 4.80
N ALA A 201 -20.10 23.58 4.99
CA ALA A 201 -19.21 24.69 5.30
C ALA A 201 -18.40 24.30 6.53
N ARG A 202 -17.13 23.94 6.35
CA ARG A 202 -16.18 23.82 7.46
C ARG A 202 -16.07 25.22 8.07
N PRO A 203 -16.44 25.43 9.36
CA PRO A 203 -15.95 26.60 10.05
C PRO A 203 -14.42 26.50 9.96
N PRO A 204 -13.71 27.57 9.61
CA PRO A 204 -12.25 27.54 9.60
C PRO A 204 -11.81 27.27 11.06
N THR A 205 -11.47 26.00 11.35
CA THR A 205 -10.78 25.70 12.60
C THR A 205 -9.44 26.43 12.52
N ALA A 206 -9.09 27.18 13.56
CA ALA A 206 -7.83 27.92 13.66
C ALA A 206 -6.61 27.02 13.31
N ALA A 207 -6.71 25.71 13.55
CA ALA A 207 -5.73 24.71 13.15
C ALA A 207 -5.69 24.44 11.63
N ALA A 208 -6.80 24.60 10.90
CA ALA A 208 -6.80 24.47 9.43
C ALA A 208 -6.28 25.76 8.78
N ALA A 209 -6.58 26.93 9.34
CA ALA A 209 -6.04 28.19 8.89
C ALA A 209 -4.53 28.26 9.12
N SER A 210 -4.03 27.82 10.28
CA SER A 210 -2.59 27.76 10.56
C SER A 210 -1.85 26.69 9.74
N ALA A 211 -2.50 25.56 9.39
CA ALA A 211 -1.94 24.56 8.48
C ALA A 211 -1.90 25.07 7.02
N ASP A 212 -2.91 25.82 6.59
CA ASP A 212 -2.94 26.47 5.27
C ASP A 212 -1.96 27.64 5.17
N GLU A 213 -1.77 28.42 6.26
CA GLU A 213 -0.74 29.45 6.33
C GLU A 213 0.67 28.85 6.41
N ALA A 214 0.88 27.77 7.16
CA ALA A 214 2.14 27.04 7.19
C ALA A 214 2.46 26.39 5.82
N ALA A 215 1.47 25.85 5.12
CA ALA A 215 1.62 25.32 3.77
C ALA A 215 1.87 26.41 2.71
N LYS A 216 1.42 27.66 2.96
CA LYS A 216 1.72 28.83 2.12
C LYS A 216 3.04 29.50 2.46
N ALA A 217 3.54 29.33 3.70
CA ALA A 217 4.78 29.93 4.19
C ALA A 217 6.04 29.11 3.85
N GLU A 218 5.91 27.81 3.59
CA GLU A 218 7.03 27.06 3.03
C GLU A 218 7.25 27.46 1.56
N PRO A 219 8.51 27.80 1.17
CA PRO A 219 8.82 28.01 -0.25
C PRO A 219 8.37 26.75 -1.00
N LYS A 220 7.47 26.90 -1.98
CA LYS A 220 7.04 25.82 -2.86
C LYS A 220 8.28 25.23 -3.53
N GLU A 221 8.94 24.28 -2.86
CA GLU A 221 9.95 23.47 -3.55
C GLU A 221 9.26 22.91 -4.79
N SER A 222 9.85 23.12 -5.95
CA SER A 222 9.30 22.58 -7.19
C SER A 222 8.97 21.11 -6.96
N TYR A 223 7.73 20.71 -7.24
CA TYR A 223 7.25 19.30 -7.10
C TYR A 223 8.27 18.31 -7.68
N LEU A 224 8.88 18.67 -8.83
CA LEU A 224 9.92 17.87 -9.48
C LEU A 224 11.20 17.74 -8.62
N ARG A 225 11.59 18.80 -7.91
CA ARG A 225 12.76 18.77 -7.01
C ARG A 225 12.50 17.88 -5.81
N SER A 226 11.29 17.95 -5.27
CA SER A 226 10.81 17.14 -4.17
C SER A 226 10.73 15.65 -4.54
N LEU A 227 10.24 15.35 -5.76
CA LEU A 227 10.21 14.01 -6.32
C LEU A 227 11.62 13.45 -6.55
N LYS A 228 12.54 14.29 -7.06
CA LYS A 228 13.96 13.93 -7.27
C LYS A 228 14.63 13.52 -5.96
N VAL A 229 14.40 14.26 -4.87
CA VAL A 229 14.95 13.92 -3.55
C VAL A 229 14.43 12.55 -3.08
N GLY A 230 13.14 12.27 -3.25
CA GLY A 230 12.57 10.94 -2.96
C GLY A 230 13.16 9.83 -3.81
N PHE A 231 13.36 10.09 -5.11
CA PHE A 231 13.97 9.14 -6.05
C PHE A 231 15.45 8.88 -5.74
N ASP A 232 16.21 9.91 -5.35
CA ASP A 232 17.61 9.77 -4.95
C ASP A 232 17.73 8.93 -3.67
N TYR A 233 16.81 9.10 -2.71
CA TYR A 233 16.74 8.23 -1.53
C TYR A 233 16.47 6.78 -1.94
N TYR A 234 15.42 6.54 -2.77
CA TYR A 234 15.08 5.22 -3.30
C TYR A 234 16.27 4.54 -3.99
N ARG A 235 17.00 5.27 -4.85
CA ARG A 235 18.19 4.75 -5.56
C ARG A 235 19.31 4.34 -4.63
N ARG A 236 19.50 5.03 -3.53
CA ARG A 236 20.59 4.75 -2.56
C ARG A 236 20.27 3.56 -1.66
N ASP A 237 19.02 3.27 -1.41
CA ASP A 237 18.60 2.16 -0.56
C ASP A 237 18.52 0.85 -1.36
N LYS A 238 19.52 -0.01 -1.14
CA LYS A 238 19.66 -1.29 -1.85
C LYS A 238 18.53 -2.26 -1.53
N LEU A 239 18.06 -2.30 -0.26
CA LEU A 239 16.98 -3.21 0.15
C LEU A 239 15.66 -2.77 -0.47
N LEU A 240 15.32 -1.48 -0.36
CA LEU A 240 14.08 -0.94 -0.92
C LEU A 240 13.98 -1.19 -2.43
N ARG A 241 15.09 -0.99 -3.16
CA ARG A 241 15.18 -1.31 -4.59
C ARG A 241 14.99 -2.80 -4.86
N SER A 242 15.68 -3.66 -4.09
CA SER A 242 15.59 -5.11 -4.27
C SER A 242 14.18 -5.61 -4.03
N VAL A 243 13.52 -5.13 -2.99
CA VAL A 243 12.13 -5.47 -2.64
C VAL A 243 11.16 -4.95 -3.71
N SER A 244 11.30 -3.69 -4.14
CA SER A 244 10.42 -3.11 -5.16
C SER A 244 10.55 -3.85 -6.50
N MET A 245 11.77 -4.20 -6.92
CA MET A 245 11.97 -4.95 -8.16
C MET A 245 11.45 -6.39 -8.04
N ASN A 246 11.64 -7.04 -6.90
CA ASN A 246 11.07 -8.36 -6.67
C ASN A 246 9.55 -8.35 -6.74
N LEU A 247 8.91 -7.32 -6.14
CA LEU A 247 7.46 -7.14 -6.22
C LEU A 247 6.98 -6.76 -7.63
N PHE A 248 7.73 -5.97 -8.38
CA PHE A 248 7.45 -5.73 -9.80
C PHE A 248 7.32 -7.05 -10.56
N LEU A 249 8.30 -7.93 -10.42
CA LEU A 249 8.31 -9.24 -11.10
C LEU A 249 7.20 -10.15 -10.57
N THR A 250 7.05 -10.27 -9.25
CA THR A 250 6.01 -11.15 -8.68
C THR A 250 4.60 -10.66 -8.96
N ASN A 251 4.34 -9.35 -9.00
CA ASN A 251 3.06 -8.79 -9.44
C ASN A 251 2.83 -9.05 -10.94
N MET A 252 3.85 -8.93 -11.76
CA MET A 252 3.78 -9.29 -13.18
C MET A 252 3.32 -10.75 -13.35
N PHE A 253 3.96 -11.70 -12.65
CA PHE A 253 3.55 -13.11 -12.74
C PHE A 253 2.18 -13.38 -12.13
N THR A 254 1.82 -12.71 -11.04
CA THR A 254 0.49 -12.83 -10.42
C THR A 254 -0.60 -12.40 -11.39
N GLN A 255 -0.40 -11.31 -12.11
CA GLN A 255 -1.33 -10.84 -13.14
C GLN A 255 -1.36 -11.82 -14.34
N ALA A 256 -0.19 -12.29 -14.80
CA ALA A 256 -0.09 -13.30 -15.85
C ALA A 256 -0.93 -14.53 -15.54
N ILE A 257 -0.84 -15.03 -14.32
CA ILE A 257 -1.58 -16.21 -13.86
C ILE A 257 -3.09 -15.94 -13.87
N GLY A 258 -3.53 -14.83 -13.26
CA GLY A 258 -4.95 -14.53 -13.08
C GLY A 258 -5.68 -14.27 -14.39
N VAL A 259 -5.03 -13.58 -15.34
CA VAL A 259 -5.72 -13.07 -16.54
C VAL A 259 -5.50 -13.94 -17.77
N VAL A 260 -4.37 -14.63 -17.86
CA VAL A 260 -4.05 -15.44 -19.06
C VAL A 260 -3.95 -16.92 -18.74
N ILE A 261 -3.11 -17.30 -17.78
CA ILE A 261 -2.77 -18.71 -17.57
C ILE A 261 -3.96 -19.51 -17.03
N VAL A 262 -4.63 -19.04 -15.99
CA VAL A 262 -5.80 -19.73 -15.41
C VAL A 262 -6.96 -19.81 -16.40
N PRO A 263 -7.41 -18.72 -17.06
CA PRO A 263 -8.44 -18.82 -18.10
C PRO A 263 -8.05 -19.76 -19.25
N LEU A 264 -6.81 -19.71 -19.71
CA LEU A 264 -6.34 -20.56 -20.82
C LEU A 264 -6.28 -22.02 -20.41
N TRP A 265 -5.77 -22.35 -19.21
CA TRP A 265 -5.76 -23.70 -18.66
C TRP A 265 -7.18 -24.26 -18.52
N VAL A 266 -8.09 -23.46 -17.97
CA VAL A 266 -9.49 -23.85 -17.80
C VAL A 266 -10.15 -24.08 -19.17
N TYR A 267 -9.89 -23.22 -20.15
CA TYR A 267 -10.44 -23.36 -21.50
C TYR A 267 -9.92 -24.59 -22.23
N THR A 268 -8.61 -24.84 -22.16
CA THR A 268 -7.97 -25.93 -22.92
C THR A 268 -8.12 -27.31 -22.27
N VAL A 269 -8.16 -27.35 -20.91
CA VAL A 269 -8.11 -28.61 -20.15
C VAL A 269 -9.48 -28.97 -19.56
N GLN A 270 -10.18 -28.03 -18.96
CA GLN A 270 -11.40 -28.30 -18.21
C GLN A 270 -12.69 -28.07 -19.03
N GLY A 271 -12.65 -27.20 -20.03
CA GLY A 271 -13.81 -26.88 -20.88
C GLY A 271 -14.98 -26.20 -20.15
N SER A 272 -14.83 -25.84 -18.87
CA SER A 272 -15.92 -25.31 -18.04
C SER A 272 -15.51 -24.04 -17.29
N ALA A 273 -16.22 -22.93 -17.50
CA ALA A 273 -15.99 -21.67 -16.81
C ALA A 273 -16.16 -21.75 -15.28
N LEU A 274 -16.88 -22.75 -14.76
CA LEU A 274 -16.99 -22.99 -13.31
C LEU A 274 -15.62 -23.30 -12.68
N ALA A 275 -14.75 -24.01 -13.40
CA ALA A 275 -13.40 -24.32 -12.92
C ALA A 275 -12.58 -23.05 -12.69
N LEU A 276 -12.80 -21.99 -13.50
CA LEU A 276 -12.19 -20.67 -13.31
C LEU A 276 -12.59 -20.07 -11.93
N GLY A 277 -13.88 -20.16 -11.60
CA GLY A 277 -14.40 -19.76 -10.31
C GLY A 277 -13.77 -20.56 -9.16
N TYR A 278 -13.70 -21.89 -9.27
CA TYR A 278 -13.13 -22.75 -8.21
C TYR A 278 -11.66 -22.44 -7.93
N VAL A 279 -10.82 -22.35 -8.97
CA VAL A 279 -9.39 -22.06 -8.84
C VAL A 279 -9.17 -20.69 -8.24
N SER A 280 -9.91 -19.67 -8.70
CA SER A 280 -9.75 -18.29 -8.21
C SER A 280 -10.27 -18.13 -6.79
N THR A 281 -11.40 -18.79 -6.46
CA THR A 281 -11.96 -18.82 -5.10
C THR A 281 -11.03 -19.52 -4.11
N ALA A 282 -10.38 -20.61 -4.52
CA ALA A 282 -9.42 -21.32 -3.69
C ALA A 282 -8.24 -20.42 -3.27
N PHE A 283 -7.71 -19.62 -4.21
CA PHE A 283 -6.68 -18.63 -3.88
C PHE A 283 -7.17 -17.58 -2.89
N GLY A 284 -8.35 -17.00 -3.11
CA GLY A 284 -8.94 -16.00 -2.23
C GLY A 284 -9.23 -16.54 -0.83
N LEU A 285 -9.78 -17.75 -0.73
CA LEU A 285 -10.05 -18.42 0.54
C LEU A 285 -8.74 -18.71 1.29
N GLY A 286 -7.72 -19.22 0.60
CA GLY A 286 -6.40 -19.40 1.17
C GLY A 286 -5.82 -18.09 1.72
N ALA A 287 -5.92 -17.00 0.95
CA ALA A 287 -5.41 -15.70 1.37
C ALA A 287 -6.14 -15.14 2.62
N ILE A 288 -7.45 -15.32 2.72
CA ILE A 288 -8.23 -14.90 3.89
C ILE A 288 -7.87 -15.73 5.12
N LEU A 289 -7.88 -17.05 5.01
CA LEU A 289 -7.54 -17.93 6.13
C LEU A 289 -6.08 -17.75 6.55
N GLY A 290 -5.18 -17.61 5.59
CA GLY A 290 -3.78 -17.27 5.85
C GLY A 290 -3.62 -15.96 6.60
N ALA A 291 -4.36 -14.92 6.22
CA ALA A 291 -4.32 -13.63 6.90
C ALA A 291 -4.83 -13.72 8.35
N LEU A 292 -5.91 -14.47 8.61
CA LEU A 292 -6.41 -14.71 9.96
C LEU A 292 -5.36 -15.42 10.83
N VAL A 293 -4.79 -16.52 10.32
CA VAL A 293 -3.74 -17.28 11.01
C VAL A 293 -2.49 -16.43 11.20
N PHE A 294 -2.05 -15.70 10.17
CA PHE A 294 -0.87 -14.85 10.27
C PHE A 294 -1.05 -13.71 11.27
N THR A 295 -2.24 -13.11 11.38
CA THR A 295 -2.51 -12.03 12.33
C THR A 295 -2.29 -12.48 13.77
N THR A 296 -2.65 -13.73 14.11
CA THR A 296 -2.44 -14.30 15.44
C THR A 296 -1.00 -14.73 15.68
N LEU A 297 -0.33 -15.27 14.67
CA LEU A 297 1.03 -15.80 14.77
C LEU A 297 2.13 -14.77 14.50
N ALA A 298 1.82 -13.65 13.82
CA ALA A 298 2.79 -12.64 13.41
C ALA A 298 3.72 -12.11 14.52
N PRO A 299 3.28 -11.94 15.80
CA PRO A 299 4.18 -11.51 16.87
C PRO A 299 5.29 -12.52 17.19
N HIS A 300 5.09 -13.80 16.87
CA HIS A 300 6.00 -14.91 17.18
C HIS A 300 6.83 -15.36 15.97
N LEU A 301 6.45 -14.93 14.76
CA LEU A 301 7.12 -15.34 13.53
C LEU A 301 8.20 -14.33 13.11
N PRO A 302 9.39 -14.80 12.73
CA PRO A 302 10.41 -13.92 12.17
C PRO A 302 9.97 -13.39 10.80
N ARG A 303 10.11 -12.09 10.58
CA ARG A 303 9.60 -11.41 9.38
C ARG A 303 10.21 -11.91 8.08
N TYR A 304 11.54 -12.05 8.05
CA TYR A 304 12.24 -12.47 6.84
C TYR A 304 11.81 -13.87 6.35
N PRO A 305 11.87 -14.95 7.17
CA PRO A 305 11.43 -16.26 6.72
C PRO A 305 9.97 -16.31 6.30
N SER A 306 9.08 -15.59 6.99
CA SER A 306 7.65 -15.53 6.62
C SER A 306 7.45 -14.95 5.22
N VAL A 307 8.17 -13.88 4.88
CA VAL A 307 8.12 -13.27 3.55
C VAL A 307 8.73 -14.20 2.49
N VAL A 308 9.82 -14.89 2.79
CA VAL A 308 10.45 -15.86 1.88
C VAL A 308 9.51 -17.03 1.58
N VAL A 309 8.93 -17.63 2.61
CA VAL A 309 7.95 -18.73 2.45
C VAL A 309 6.77 -18.26 1.60
N GLY A 310 6.26 -17.04 1.87
CA GLY A 310 5.19 -16.43 1.08
C GLY A 310 5.53 -16.34 -0.41
N PHE A 311 6.73 -15.92 -0.76
CA PHE A 311 7.15 -15.84 -2.16
C PHE A 311 7.37 -17.22 -2.80
N VAL A 312 8.09 -18.13 -2.14
CA VAL A 312 8.48 -19.41 -2.72
C VAL A 312 7.27 -20.34 -2.87
N VAL A 313 6.47 -20.47 -1.82
CA VAL A 313 5.28 -21.35 -1.83
C VAL A 313 4.11 -20.70 -2.57
N GLY A 314 3.92 -19.40 -2.43
CA GLY A 314 2.82 -18.66 -3.07
C GLY A 314 3.03 -18.38 -4.57
N GLY A 315 4.25 -18.49 -5.05
CA GLY A 315 4.62 -18.13 -6.41
C GLY A 315 4.53 -19.27 -7.43
N ALA A 316 5.68 -19.81 -7.78
CA ALA A 316 5.86 -20.76 -8.87
C ALA A 316 5.09 -22.10 -8.77
N PRO A 317 4.86 -22.71 -7.59
CA PRO A 317 4.22 -24.03 -7.51
C PRO A 317 2.86 -24.11 -8.18
N ARG A 318 2.05 -23.03 -8.10
CA ARG A 318 0.73 -23.00 -8.75
C ARG A 318 0.80 -22.98 -10.30
N LEU A 319 1.88 -22.39 -10.87
CA LEU A 319 2.12 -22.48 -12.31
C LEU A 319 2.59 -23.88 -12.68
N LEU A 320 3.51 -24.42 -11.91
CA LEU A 320 4.09 -25.72 -12.17
C LEU A 320 3.03 -26.83 -12.17
N VAL A 321 2.10 -26.82 -11.23
CA VAL A 321 1.03 -27.82 -11.18
C VAL A 321 0.13 -27.73 -12.41
N MET A 322 -0.19 -26.53 -12.91
CA MET A 322 -1.00 -26.35 -14.12
C MET A 322 -0.29 -26.82 -15.40
N ALA A 323 1.06 -26.83 -15.40
CA ALA A 323 1.84 -27.34 -16.52
C ALA A 323 1.96 -28.86 -16.52
N LEU A 324 1.87 -29.49 -15.35
CA LEU A 324 2.19 -30.91 -15.17
C LEU A 324 0.96 -31.81 -15.00
N THR A 325 -0.24 -31.25 -14.76
CA THR A 325 -1.43 -32.06 -14.50
C THR A 325 -2.71 -31.41 -14.99
N ASP A 326 -3.64 -32.26 -15.39
CA ASP A 326 -5.01 -31.88 -15.76
C ASP A 326 -5.99 -32.01 -14.56
N ASN A 327 -5.48 -32.44 -13.40
CA ASN A 327 -6.30 -32.69 -12.20
C ASN A 327 -6.70 -31.37 -11.51
N LEU A 328 -7.96 -30.99 -11.69
CA LEU A 328 -8.54 -29.77 -11.10
C LEU A 328 -8.41 -29.73 -9.56
N ALA A 329 -8.62 -30.87 -8.89
CA ALA A 329 -8.56 -30.91 -7.43
C ALA A 329 -7.15 -30.59 -6.91
N LEU A 330 -6.11 -31.13 -7.56
CA LEU A 330 -4.73 -30.83 -7.21
C LEU A 330 -4.39 -29.35 -7.45
N VAL A 331 -4.85 -28.77 -8.57
CA VAL A 331 -4.67 -27.35 -8.88
C VAL A 331 -5.37 -26.47 -7.83
N ILE A 332 -6.58 -26.82 -7.40
CA ILE A 332 -7.32 -26.12 -6.34
C ILE A 332 -6.53 -26.16 -5.03
N VAL A 333 -6.05 -27.33 -4.59
CA VAL A 333 -5.29 -27.47 -3.33
C VAL A 333 -4.00 -26.65 -3.37
N VAL A 334 -3.21 -26.76 -4.44
CA VAL A 334 -1.95 -26.01 -4.56
C VAL A 334 -2.21 -24.50 -4.62
N THR A 335 -3.26 -24.08 -5.31
CA THR A 335 -3.64 -22.67 -5.41
C THR A 335 -4.14 -22.12 -4.06
N PHE A 336 -4.86 -22.91 -3.27
CA PHE A 336 -5.24 -22.58 -1.89
C PHE A 336 -4.00 -22.39 -1.00
N ILE A 337 -3.05 -23.32 -1.03
CA ILE A 337 -1.80 -23.24 -0.27
C ILE A 337 -0.99 -22.00 -0.70
N ALA A 338 -0.97 -21.69 -1.99
CA ALA A 338 -0.33 -20.49 -2.51
C ALA A 338 -0.95 -19.20 -1.95
N GLY A 339 -2.28 -19.11 -1.96
CA GLY A 339 -2.99 -17.98 -1.35
C GLY A 339 -2.70 -17.84 0.14
N PHE A 340 -2.76 -18.96 0.87
CA PHE A 340 -2.50 -19.01 2.31
C PHE A 340 -1.09 -18.51 2.66
N SER A 341 -0.07 -18.92 1.91
CA SER A 341 1.32 -18.54 2.18
C SER A 341 1.65 -17.09 1.85
N MET A 342 0.96 -16.47 0.87
CA MET A 342 1.21 -15.08 0.47
C MET A 342 0.73 -14.02 1.48
N CYS A 343 -0.04 -14.40 2.49
CA CYS A 343 -0.61 -13.47 3.47
C CYS A 343 0.44 -12.64 4.23
N ALA A 344 1.65 -13.19 4.46
CA ALA A 344 2.74 -12.53 5.20
C ALA A 344 3.49 -11.48 4.37
N VAL A 345 3.44 -11.54 3.04
CA VAL A 345 4.27 -10.74 2.14
C VAL A 345 3.96 -9.25 2.27
N ASN A 346 2.70 -8.85 2.05
CA ASN A 346 2.32 -7.43 2.07
C ASN A 346 2.52 -6.77 3.44
N PRO A 347 2.06 -7.35 4.59
CA PRO A 347 2.33 -6.77 5.90
C PRO A 347 3.82 -6.67 6.22
N GLY A 348 4.62 -7.67 5.84
CA GLY A 348 6.07 -7.66 6.02
C GLY A 348 6.74 -6.49 5.28
N ILE A 349 6.37 -6.27 4.03
CA ILE A 349 6.90 -5.18 3.20
C ILE A 349 6.46 -3.82 3.73
N GLN A 350 5.19 -3.65 4.11
CA GLN A 350 4.69 -2.41 4.70
C GLN A 350 5.44 -2.08 6.00
N ALA A 351 5.61 -3.07 6.88
CA ALA A 351 6.38 -2.88 8.11
C ALA A 351 7.84 -2.46 7.83
N MET A 352 8.49 -3.09 6.84
CA MET A 352 9.83 -2.71 6.40
C MET A 352 9.88 -1.26 5.91
N MET A 353 8.91 -0.84 5.06
CA MET A 353 8.85 0.53 4.55
C MET A 353 8.66 1.55 5.67
N TYR A 354 7.76 1.30 6.63
CA TYR A 354 7.53 2.19 7.78
C TYR A 354 8.77 2.32 8.68
N HIS A 355 9.54 1.26 8.86
CA HIS A 355 10.76 1.32 9.66
C HIS A 355 11.94 1.98 8.93
N ARG A 356 11.97 1.87 7.60
CA ARG A 356 13.14 2.25 6.81
C ARG A 356 13.07 3.68 6.26
N ILE A 357 11.88 4.12 5.85
CA ILE A 357 11.70 5.43 5.23
C ILE A 357 11.46 6.48 6.34
N PRO A 358 12.21 7.61 6.36
CA PRO A 358 11.96 8.72 7.28
C PRO A 358 10.56 9.32 7.11
N ASP A 359 9.92 9.77 8.20
CA ASP A 359 8.54 10.28 8.18
C ASP A 359 8.33 11.43 7.19
N HIS A 360 9.28 12.38 7.12
CA HIS A 360 9.21 13.53 6.21
C HIS A 360 9.36 13.17 4.71
N MET A 361 9.83 11.95 4.40
CA MET A 361 9.97 11.45 3.03
C MET A 361 9.00 10.30 2.72
N MET A 362 8.22 9.84 3.71
CA MET A 362 7.38 8.64 3.59
C MET A 362 6.48 8.67 2.36
N ALA A 363 5.70 9.74 2.17
CA ALA A 363 4.76 9.84 1.06
C ALA A 363 5.46 9.78 -0.32
N ARG A 364 6.61 10.43 -0.45
CA ARG A 364 7.37 10.52 -1.71
C ARG A 364 8.04 9.20 -2.06
N VAL A 365 8.79 8.62 -1.11
CA VAL A 365 9.55 7.38 -1.33
C VAL A 365 8.62 6.18 -1.43
N ALA A 366 7.58 6.11 -0.58
CA ALA A 366 6.58 5.06 -0.67
C ALA A 366 5.79 5.14 -1.98
N GLY A 367 5.41 6.34 -2.44
CA GLY A 367 4.75 6.53 -3.73
C GLY A 367 5.57 6.01 -4.90
N ILE A 368 6.87 6.34 -4.94
CA ILE A 368 7.80 5.83 -5.96
C ILE A 368 7.92 4.31 -5.89
N SER A 369 8.08 3.75 -4.68
CA SER A 369 8.21 2.31 -4.48
C SER A 369 6.96 1.57 -4.95
N VAL A 370 5.77 2.05 -4.58
CA VAL A 370 4.47 1.49 -4.98
C VAL A 370 4.28 1.58 -6.49
N ALA A 371 4.61 2.71 -7.13
CA ALA A 371 4.54 2.87 -8.58
C ALA A 371 5.40 1.82 -9.32
N ILE A 372 6.62 1.57 -8.82
CA ILE A 372 7.49 0.54 -9.38
C ILE A 372 6.92 -0.85 -9.13
N MET A 373 6.49 -1.17 -7.90
CA MET A 373 5.94 -2.48 -7.54
C MET A 373 4.72 -2.86 -8.38
N PHE A 374 3.82 -1.92 -8.65
CA PHE A 374 2.61 -2.14 -9.45
C PHE A 374 2.84 -1.98 -10.96
N GLY A 375 3.94 -1.36 -11.38
CA GLY A 375 4.30 -1.19 -12.79
C GLY A 375 4.48 -2.52 -13.56
N GLY A 376 4.66 -3.64 -12.84
CA GLY A 376 4.71 -4.97 -13.43
C GLY A 376 3.35 -5.53 -13.87
N LEU A 377 2.24 -5.08 -13.26
CA LEU A 377 0.90 -5.60 -13.54
C LEU A 377 0.51 -5.56 -15.01
N PRO A 378 0.65 -4.42 -15.73
CA PRO A 378 0.27 -4.38 -17.14
C PRO A 378 1.03 -5.38 -18.02
N LEU A 379 2.31 -5.61 -17.69
CA LEU A 379 3.18 -6.46 -18.49
C LEU A 379 2.86 -7.96 -18.34
N GLY A 380 2.27 -8.38 -17.22
CA GLY A 380 2.04 -9.78 -16.91
C GLY A 380 1.18 -10.48 -17.94
N GLY A 381 0.03 -9.90 -18.27
CA GLY A 381 -0.88 -10.46 -19.27
C GLY A 381 -0.22 -10.56 -20.65
N LEU A 382 0.48 -9.50 -21.07
CA LEU A 382 1.15 -9.46 -22.37
C LEU A 382 2.25 -10.51 -22.48
N VAL A 383 3.13 -10.62 -21.48
CA VAL A 383 4.21 -11.62 -21.45
C VAL A 383 3.65 -13.04 -21.50
N ALA A 384 2.62 -13.33 -20.69
CA ALA A 384 2.01 -14.66 -20.68
C ALA A 384 1.28 -14.98 -22.00
N GLY A 385 0.56 -14.03 -22.57
CA GLY A 385 -0.17 -14.20 -23.83
C GLY A 385 0.76 -14.45 -25.01
N VAL A 386 1.84 -13.67 -25.12
CA VAL A 386 2.86 -13.86 -26.18
C VAL A 386 3.61 -15.18 -25.99
N ALA A 387 4.00 -15.51 -24.76
CA ALA A 387 4.67 -16.77 -24.48
C ALA A 387 3.79 -17.98 -24.82
N ALA A 388 2.51 -17.95 -24.43
CA ALA A 388 1.57 -19.04 -24.73
C ALA A 388 1.32 -19.21 -26.23
N GLN A 389 1.28 -18.10 -26.99
CA GLN A 389 1.11 -18.13 -28.45
C GLN A 389 2.36 -18.69 -29.15
N ALA A 390 3.57 -18.33 -28.69
CA ALA A 390 4.82 -18.68 -29.34
C ALA A 390 5.30 -20.11 -29.00
N LEU A 391 5.14 -20.54 -27.74
CA LEU A 391 5.70 -21.80 -27.23
C LEU A 391 4.64 -22.91 -27.07
N GLY A 392 3.36 -22.58 -27.25
CA GLY A 392 2.25 -23.40 -26.80
C GLY A 392 2.03 -23.33 -25.30
N PHE A 393 0.85 -23.76 -24.83
CA PHE A 393 0.44 -23.58 -23.44
C PHE A 393 1.40 -24.23 -22.44
N SER A 394 1.64 -25.55 -22.54
CA SER A 394 2.43 -26.29 -21.54
C SER A 394 3.87 -25.79 -21.43
N ASN A 395 4.54 -25.57 -22.55
CA ASN A 395 5.92 -25.07 -22.57
C ASN A 395 6.00 -23.64 -22.02
N ALA A 396 5.06 -22.78 -22.40
CA ALA A 396 5.01 -21.41 -21.88
C ALA A 396 4.85 -21.38 -20.36
N VAL A 397 3.93 -22.19 -19.82
CA VAL A 397 3.70 -22.25 -18.36
C VAL A 397 4.91 -22.82 -17.63
N LEU A 398 5.58 -23.84 -18.19
CA LEU A 398 6.84 -24.36 -17.61
C LEU A 398 7.94 -23.31 -17.57
N VAL A 399 8.17 -22.60 -18.69
CA VAL A 399 9.19 -21.54 -18.77
C VAL A 399 8.85 -20.41 -17.79
N LEU A 400 7.60 -19.95 -17.77
CA LEU A 400 7.15 -18.91 -16.85
C LEU A 400 7.24 -19.35 -15.39
N SER A 401 6.96 -20.64 -15.10
CA SER A 401 7.12 -21.21 -13.76
C SER A 401 8.58 -21.19 -13.31
N LEU A 402 9.51 -21.58 -14.17
CA LEU A 402 10.94 -21.58 -13.86
C LEU A 402 11.46 -20.15 -13.63
N VAL A 403 11.11 -19.22 -14.51
CA VAL A 403 11.51 -17.81 -14.36
C VAL A 403 10.92 -17.21 -13.07
N TYR A 404 9.64 -17.49 -12.79
CA TYR A 404 9.00 -17.03 -11.56
C TYR A 404 9.68 -17.63 -10.32
N PHE A 405 10.02 -18.92 -10.35
CA PHE A 405 10.73 -19.58 -9.26
C PHE A 405 12.07 -18.89 -8.99
N VAL A 406 12.87 -18.61 -10.02
CA VAL A 406 14.14 -17.87 -9.88
C VAL A 406 13.90 -16.49 -9.27
N CYS A 407 12.85 -15.78 -9.69
CA CYS A 407 12.49 -14.48 -9.11
C CYS A 407 12.11 -14.59 -7.62
N THR A 408 11.40 -15.65 -7.22
CA THR A 408 11.01 -15.87 -5.82
C THR A 408 12.18 -16.29 -4.93
N LEU A 409 13.29 -16.76 -5.51
CA LEU A 409 14.53 -17.07 -4.79
C LEU A 409 15.41 -15.83 -4.53
N VAL A 410 15.14 -14.68 -5.14
CA VAL A 410 15.94 -13.45 -4.93
C VAL A 410 16.12 -13.09 -3.45
N PRO A 411 15.11 -13.18 -2.57
CA PRO A 411 15.28 -12.97 -1.15
C PRO A 411 16.30 -13.93 -0.51
N VAL A 412 16.31 -15.18 -0.93
CA VAL A 412 17.24 -16.22 -0.43
C VAL A 412 18.66 -15.99 -0.97
N LEU A 413 18.79 -15.78 -2.29
CA LEU A 413 20.08 -15.55 -2.96
C LEU A 413 20.76 -14.26 -2.46
N ARG A 414 19.97 -13.27 -2.08
CA ARG A 414 20.46 -12.01 -1.50
C ARG A 414 20.26 -11.94 0.01
N TYR A 415 20.40 -13.07 0.70
CA TYR A 415 20.23 -13.18 2.15
C TYR A 415 20.93 -12.08 2.96
N PRO A 416 22.20 -11.70 2.71
CA PRO A 416 22.88 -10.65 3.48
C PRO A 416 22.16 -9.29 3.43
N LEU A 417 21.45 -9.01 2.35
CA LEU A 417 20.65 -7.79 2.17
C LEU A 417 19.25 -7.93 2.80
N TRP A 418 18.59 -9.07 2.54
CA TRP A 418 17.21 -9.30 2.96
C TRP A 418 17.05 -9.63 4.44
N ARG A 419 18.11 -10.13 5.13
CA ARG A 419 18.08 -10.31 6.60
C ARG A 419 17.81 -9.00 7.35
N GLU A 420 18.09 -7.84 6.71
CA GLU A 420 17.75 -6.52 7.27
C GLU A 420 16.24 -6.33 7.50
N PHE A 421 15.36 -7.20 6.98
CA PHE A 421 13.94 -7.26 7.35
C PHE A 421 13.72 -7.56 8.84
N ASN A 422 14.62 -8.33 9.47
CA ASN A 422 14.53 -8.67 10.89
C ASN A 422 15.08 -7.57 11.80
N ASP A 423 15.87 -6.62 11.28
CA ASP A 423 16.50 -5.55 12.05
C ASP A 423 15.50 -4.46 12.45
N SER A 424 14.44 -4.88 13.18
CA SER A 424 13.44 -3.95 13.76
C SER A 424 13.95 -3.20 15.00
N THR A 425 15.16 -3.54 15.49
CA THR A 425 15.71 -3.03 16.75
C THR A 425 16.52 -1.73 16.62
N VAL A 426 16.86 -1.31 15.41
CA VAL A 426 17.53 -0.03 15.20
C VAL A 426 16.66 0.83 14.32
N PRO A 427 15.99 1.87 14.86
CA PRO A 427 15.45 2.90 14.00
C PRO A 427 16.64 3.54 13.29
N ARG A 428 16.88 3.17 12.03
CA ARG A 428 17.76 3.94 11.13
C ARG A 428 17.24 5.40 10.94
N LYS A 429 16.05 5.69 11.50
CA LYS A 429 15.56 7.05 11.77
C LYS A 429 16.64 7.91 12.45
N THR A 430 17.40 7.35 13.39
CA THR A 430 18.48 8.06 14.07
C THR A 430 19.75 8.19 13.23
N ARG A 431 20.02 7.30 12.27
CA ARG A 431 21.23 7.41 11.44
C ARG A 431 21.05 8.32 10.21
N ALA A 432 19.88 8.38 9.60
CA ALA A 432 19.60 9.32 8.50
C ALA A 432 19.31 10.74 9.02
N ASP A 433 18.61 10.88 10.15
CA ASP A 433 18.46 12.17 10.84
C ASP A 433 19.76 12.58 11.57
N ALA A 434 20.56 11.62 12.00
CA ALA A 434 21.89 11.88 12.54
C ALA A 434 22.92 12.16 11.44
N SER A 435 22.66 11.84 10.18
CA SER A 435 23.58 12.07 9.06
C SER A 435 23.38 13.38 8.31
N LEU A 436 22.36 14.17 8.66
CA LEU A 436 22.40 15.61 8.42
C LEU A 436 23.14 16.22 9.64
N PRO A 437 24.46 16.45 9.57
CA PRO A 437 25.10 17.19 10.62
C PRO A 437 24.45 18.57 10.59
N ARG A 438 23.64 18.90 11.62
CA ARG A 438 23.26 20.28 11.87
C ARG A 438 24.55 21.02 12.23
N THR A 439 25.34 21.31 11.20
CA THR A 439 26.63 22.00 11.30
C THR A 439 26.34 23.47 11.10
N TYR A 440 26.19 24.18 12.20
CA TYR A 440 26.10 25.63 12.16
C TYR A 440 27.52 26.19 11.98
N LYS A 441 27.80 26.70 10.78
CA LYS A 441 29.04 27.43 10.53
C LYS A 441 28.86 28.86 10.98
N LEU A 442 29.40 29.18 12.13
CA LEU A 442 29.50 30.54 12.62
C LEU A 442 30.64 31.24 11.85
N ALA A 443 30.31 31.88 10.73
CA ALA A 443 31.24 32.67 9.97
C ALA A 443 31.10 34.15 10.34
N ARG A 444 32.11 34.72 11.00
CA ARG A 444 32.30 36.18 11.02
C ARG A 444 32.99 36.60 9.74
N ALA A 445 32.47 37.61 9.06
CA ALA A 445 33.14 38.24 7.96
C ALA A 445 34.43 38.88 8.50
N ASN A 446 35.57 38.50 7.94
CA ASN A 446 36.95 38.87 8.18
C ASN A 446 37.76 37.89 9.04
N ALA A 447 38.68 37.21 8.38
CA ALA A 447 39.97 36.60 8.77
C ALA A 447 40.18 36.09 10.22
N GLY A 448 39.12 35.74 10.98
CA GLY A 448 39.19 35.23 12.36
C GLY A 448 39.01 33.69 12.46
N PRO A 449 39.25 33.10 13.65
CA PRO A 449 39.05 31.68 13.88
C PRO A 449 37.56 31.30 13.69
N ARG A 450 37.32 30.23 12.93
CA ARG A 450 35.97 29.67 12.69
C ARG A 450 35.64 28.64 13.75
N ALA A 451 34.61 28.86 14.55
CA ALA A 451 34.06 27.86 15.45
C ALA A 451 32.90 27.13 14.76
N THR A 452 32.88 25.82 14.91
CA THR A 452 31.82 24.95 14.42
C THR A 452 31.19 24.21 15.58
N LEU A 453 29.91 24.46 15.82
CA LEU A 453 29.11 23.76 16.80
C LEU A 453 28.37 22.62 16.09
N ARG A 454 28.48 21.39 16.59
CA ARG A 454 27.87 20.21 15.99
C ARG A 454 27.09 19.43 17.05
N TYR A 455 25.84 19.10 16.73
CA TYR A 455 25.05 18.17 17.51
C TYR A 455 25.02 16.79 16.85
N SER A 456 25.44 15.75 17.57
CA SER A 456 25.37 14.37 17.11
C SER A 456 25.25 13.44 18.33
N ASP A 457 24.39 12.43 18.23
CA ASP A 457 24.19 11.37 19.25
C ASP A 457 23.85 11.92 20.65
N GLY A 458 22.98 12.97 20.73
CA GLY A 458 22.57 13.58 21.98
C GLY A 458 23.65 14.47 22.63
N ARG A 459 24.74 14.79 21.94
CA ARG A 459 25.86 15.57 22.48
C ARG A 459 26.23 16.76 21.58
N TRP A 460 26.50 17.88 22.22
CA TRP A 460 27.04 19.07 21.57
C TRP A 460 28.57 19.02 21.53
N THR A 461 29.16 19.30 20.37
CA THR A 461 30.61 19.36 20.23
C THR A 461 31.02 20.66 19.54
N VAL A 462 32.06 21.29 20.08
CA VAL A 462 32.66 22.50 19.53
C VAL A 462 34.03 22.19 18.92
N THR A 463 34.30 22.73 17.75
CA THR A 463 35.62 22.71 17.12
C THR A 463 35.95 24.11 16.63
N ALA A 464 37.15 24.62 16.92
CA ALA A 464 37.64 25.90 16.39
C ALA A 464 38.79 25.65 15.40
N ARG A 465 38.77 26.40 14.27
CA ARG A 465 39.79 26.32 13.23
C ARG A 465 40.21 27.72 12.80
N ARG A 466 41.50 27.91 12.52
CA ARG A 466 42.04 29.10 11.86
C ARG A 466 42.60 28.68 10.49
N GLY A 467 41.87 29.00 9.41
CA GLY A 467 42.15 28.44 8.10
C GLY A 467 42.00 26.91 8.06
N VAL A 468 42.99 26.19 7.59
CA VAL A 468 43.01 24.72 7.51
C VAL A 468 43.42 24.05 8.83
N ARG A 469 44.08 24.78 9.76
CA ARG A 469 44.62 24.21 10.99
C ARG A 469 43.59 24.23 12.14
N PRO A 470 43.32 23.10 12.83
CA PRO A 470 42.50 23.08 14.02
C PRO A 470 43.18 23.76 15.19
N ILE A 471 42.46 24.66 15.90
CA ILE A 471 42.95 25.34 17.11
C ILE A 471 42.63 24.47 18.34
N THR A 472 41.46 23.83 18.33
CA THR A 472 41.04 22.94 19.41
C THR A 472 40.61 21.58 18.87
N ARG A 473 40.91 20.51 19.66
CA ARG A 473 40.33 19.18 19.43
C ARG A 473 38.82 19.23 19.74
N ARG A 474 38.07 18.32 19.14
CA ARG A 474 36.62 18.19 19.33
C ARG A 474 36.32 18.02 20.83
N GLN A 475 35.69 19.02 21.45
CA GLN A 475 35.28 19.00 22.86
C GLN A 475 33.77 18.86 22.96
N THR A 476 33.30 18.03 23.88
CA THR A 476 31.89 17.89 24.23
C THR A 476 31.50 19.03 25.16
N VAL A 477 30.37 19.68 24.87
CA VAL A 477 29.87 20.84 25.62
C VAL A 477 28.46 20.52 26.10
N GLU A 478 28.13 20.90 27.33
CA GLU A 478 26.77 20.78 27.86
C GLU A 478 25.81 21.69 27.08
N PRO A 479 24.52 21.30 26.92
CA PRO A 479 23.53 22.08 26.19
C PRO A 479 23.40 23.52 26.71
N LYS A 480 23.48 23.70 28.02
CA LYS A 480 23.37 25.01 28.69
C LYS A 480 24.54 25.94 28.31
N VAL A 481 25.75 25.42 28.29
CA VAL A 481 26.97 26.16 27.91
C VAL A 481 26.98 26.48 26.40
N ALA A 482 26.44 25.59 25.58
CA ALA A 482 26.29 25.84 24.14
C ALA A 482 25.31 26.98 23.86
N LEU A 483 24.16 27.03 24.58
CA LEU A 483 23.17 28.12 24.50
C LEU A 483 23.73 29.45 24.96
N GLU A 484 24.44 29.45 26.09
CA GLU A 484 25.05 30.65 26.67
C GLU A 484 26.13 31.27 25.77
N SER A 485 26.94 30.39 25.13
CA SER A 485 27.93 30.81 24.14
C SER A 485 27.31 31.40 22.86
N LEU A 486 26.11 30.95 22.47
CA LEU A 486 25.37 31.45 21.30
C LEU A 486 24.64 32.77 21.60
N SER A 487 24.18 32.99 22.81
CA SER A 487 23.53 34.26 23.22
C SER A 487 24.48 35.44 23.12
N GLN A 488 25.77 35.25 23.41
CA GLN A 488 26.82 36.25 23.26
C GLN A 488 27.10 36.66 21.82
N LEU A 489 26.69 35.84 20.83
CA LEU A 489 26.95 36.07 19.40
C LEU A 489 25.87 36.91 18.70
N LYS A 490 24.83 37.34 19.42
CA LYS A 490 23.70 38.17 18.91
C LYS A 490 23.10 37.65 17.60
N LEU A 491 22.91 36.33 17.47
CA LEU A 491 22.30 35.66 16.34
C LEU A 491 20.98 35.00 16.75
N PRO A 492 19.86 35.72 16.80
CA PRO A 492 18.59 35.25 17.38
C PRO A 492 18.10 33.97 16.68
N ALA A 493 18.12 33.91 15.37
CA ALA A 493 17.63 32.74 14.61
C ALA A 493 18.40 31.43 14.92
N VAL A 494 19.70 31.54 15.29
CA VAL A 494 20.49 30.36 15.67
C VAL A 494 20.22 29.99 17.12
N HIS A 495 20.03 30.98 17.99
CA HIS A 495 19.65 30.76 19.38
C HIS A 495 18.29 30.04 19.47
N ASP A 496 17.27 30.53 18.75
CA ASP A 496 15.94 29.96 18.72
C ASP A 496 15.92 28.52 18.18
N ALA A 497 16.71 28.23 17.15
CA ALA A 497 16.82 26.89 16.60
C ALA A 497 17.50 25.89 17.56
N VAL A 498 18.48 26.34 18.34
CA VAL A 498 19.15 25.51 19.34
C VAL A 498 18.27 25.34 20.57
N GLN A 499 17.56 26.40 21.00
CA GLN A 499 16.58 26.33 22.08
C GLN A 499 15.47 25.33 21.73
N ALA A 500 14.88 25.41 20.54
CA ALA A 500 13.86 24.47 20.09
C ALA A 500 14.35 23.02 20.05
N ALA A 501 15.62 22.78 19.71
CA ALA A 501 16.22 21.44 19.73
C ALA A 501 16.38 20.89 21.17
N VAL A 502 16.80 21.75 22.13
CA VAL A 502 16.96 21.39 23.54
C VAL A 502 15.60 21.12 24.17
N ASP A 503 14.59 21.94 23.88
CA ASP A 503 13.24 21.79 24.42
C ASP A 503 12.54 20.55 23.84
N GLY A 504 12.76 20.25 22.58
CA GLY A 504 12.27 19.04 21.93
C GLY A 504 12.85 17.75 22.56
N ASP A 505 14.12 17.74 22.92
CA ASP A 505 14.75 16.61 23.64
C ASP A 505 14.22 16.51 25.08
N ARG A 506 14.04 17.62 25.77
CA ARG A 506 13.46 17.66 27.12
C ARG A 506 12.04 17.09 27.13
N ALA A 507 11.19 17.48 26.19
CA ALA A 507 9.83 16.96 26.07
C ALA A 507 9.81 15.43 25.80
N ARG A 508 10.72 14.91 24.98
CA ARG A 508 10.86 13.47 24.73
C ARG A 508 11.25 12.70 25.98
N PHE A 509 12.22 13.20 26.75
CA PHE A 509 12.63 12.55 28.01
C PHE A 509 11.53 12.57 29.06
N THR A 510 10.72 13.63 29.13
CA THR A 510 9.58 13.72 30.07
C THR A 510 8.52 12.67 29.73
N VAL A 511 8.13 12.57 28.46
CA VAL A 511 7.16 11.56 27.99
C VAL A 511 7.68 10.13 28.21
N GLN A 512 8.98 9.90 28.03
CA GLN A 512 9.58 8.60 28.25
C GLN A 512 9.65 8.22 29.73
N ALA A 513 9.93 9.20 30.61
CA ALA A 513 9.93 9.04 32.06
C ALA A 513 8.51 8.74 32.59
N GLU A 514 7.47 9.43 32.06
CA GLU A 514 6.07 9.15 32.41
C GLU A 514 5.66 7.72 32.01
N ARG A 515 5.99 7.29 30.79
CA ARG A 515 5.71 5.92 30.33
C ARG A 515 6.40 4.85 31.19
N LEU A 516 7.60 5.12 31.66
CA LEU A 516 8.33 4.22 32.55
C LEU A 516 7.67 4.19 33.95
N ARG A 517 7.25 5.34 34.48
CA ARG A 517 6.51 5.41 35.75
C ARG A 517 5.20 4.65 35.68
N ASP A 518 4.43 4.80 34.61
CA ASP A 518 3.19 4.05 34.37
C ASP A 518 3.39 2.54 34.23
N ARG A 519 4.51 2.11 33.67
CA ARG A 519 4.86 0.68 33.64
C ARG A 519 5.22 0.18 35.02
N LEU A 520 5.98 0.94 35.77
CA LEU A 520 6.40 0.60 37.12
C LEU A 520 5.20 0.49 38.07
N SER A 521 4.26 1.44 38.00
CA SER A 521 3.03 1.40 38.80
C SER A 521 2.16 0.20 38.48
N ARG A 522 2.04 -0.20 37.20
CA ARG A 522 1.32 -1.41 36.78
C ARG A 522 2.00 -2.69 37.29
N VAL A 523 3.30 -2.79 37.22
CA VAL A 523 4.05 -3.93 37.74
C VAL A 523 3.91 -4.01 39.28
N GLN A 524 3.98 -2.88 39.98
CA GLN A 524 3.75 -2.81 41.42
C GLN A 524 2.32 -3.21 41.81
N ALA A 525 1.31 -2.79 41.05
CA ALA A 525 -0.09 -3.20 41.26
C ALA A 525 -0.29 -4.70 41.07
N VAL A 526 0.34 -5.28 40.04
CA VAL A 526 0.31 -6.75 39.81
C VAL A 526 1.03 -7.50 40.92
N LEU A 527 2.17 -7.01 41.41
CA LEU A 527 2.88 -7.61 42.54
C LEU A 527 2.09 -7.48 43.84
N ALA A 528 1.41 -6.37 44.08
CA ALA A 528 0.55 -6.18 45.25
C ALA A 528 -0.72 -7.08 45.20
N SER A 529 -1.27 -7.33 44.00
CA SER A 529 -2.40 -8.25 43.81
C SER A 529 -2.02 -9.72 43.88
N ALA A 530 -0.76 -10.06 43.68
CA ALA A 530 -0.18 -11.38 43.83
C ALA A 530 0.29 -11.63 45.29
N GLY A 531 -0.59 -11.38 46.27
CA GLY A 531 -0.29 -11.51 47.71
C GLY A 531 0.53 -12.74 48.09
N PRO A 532 1.17 -12.76 49.29
CA PRO A 532 2.11 -13.78 49.66
C PRO A 532 1.42 -15.15 49.73
N ARG A 533 1.59 -15.96 48.70
CA ARG A 533 1.22 -17.36 48.75
C ARG A 533 2.24 -18.11 49.59
N GLY A 534 1.78 -18.53 50.74
CA GLY A 534 2.16 -19.74 51.50
C GLY A 534 3.64 -19.93 51.76
N GLY A 535 3.98 -19.89 53.08
CA GLY A 535 5.26 -20.19 53.60
C GLY A 535 5.88 -21.49 53.06
N PHE A 536 7.14 -21.35 52.67
CA PHE A 536 8.05 -22.48 52.65
C PHE A 536 8.61 -22.62 54.06
N SER A 537 8.21 -23.69 54.76
CA SER A 537 8.84 -24.19 55.96
C SER A 537 10.22 -24.79 55.58
N PRO A 538 11.29 -24.48 56.24
CA PRO A 538 12.53 -25.21 56.05
C PRO A 538 12.42 -26.55 56.75
N VAL A 539 12.40 -27.63 55.96
CA VAL A 539 12.63 -28.99 56.51
C VAL A 539 14.09 -29.28 56.41
N ASP A 540 14.68 -29.54 57.58
CA ASP A 540 16.02 -30.08 57.79
C ASP A 540 16.32 -31.28 56.89
N ARG A 541 17.42 -31.25 56.18
CA ARG A 541 18.53 -32.22 56.20
C ARG A 541 19.55 -31.83 55.12
#